data_76894ac1da7eb88d73da8aa7e1dc109d
#
_entry.id   76894ac1da7eb88d73da8aa7e1dc109d
#
_cell.length_a   1.000
_cell.length_b   1.000
_cell.length_c   1.000
_cell.angle_alpha   90.00
_cell.angle_beta   90.00
_cell.angle_gamma   90.00
#
_symmetry.space_group_name_H-M   'P 1'
#
loop_
_entity.id
_entity.type
_entity.pdbx_description
1 polymer ?
#
loop_
_entity_poly.entity_id
_entity_poly.type
_entity_poly.pdbx_seq_one_letter_code
_entity_poly.pdbx_strand_id
1 'polypeptide(L)'
;MQENNFINSALKVIQIEGKALLGLQDQIEETFNDLCSNILATKGKLILMGIGKSGHIAQKISATLSSTGTPSFFIHPTEAAHGDLGMIDKKDAILILSNSGETKEIIEILPALKRCAGSIFTLTNNADSTIAKTGEINIVIKSNEEACPLDLAPTSSTTIALVFGDALAVSLLEHRGFTKDDFAKSHPAGQLGKKLTTLVKDIAIIGDSAPIVSKDAMLKDALIEITDKKFGIALVSDGKKIIGIFTDGDLRRCLNQEKDILKTPIGSVMTDNFKCIAHDALAIDAAEIMEKNKIFTLVVTQPEENASGIITMHQLLESGII
;
A
#
# COMPACT_ATOMS: atom_id res chain seq x y z
N MET A 1 51.81 -10.80 2.04
CA MET A 1 50.53 -10.32 1.48
C MET A 1 49.43 -10.83 2.41
N GLN A 2 48.77 -9.97 3.19
CA GLN A 2 47.59 -10.38 3.92
C GLN A 2 46.54 -10.79 2.88
N GLU A 3 46.10 -12.04 2.91
CA GLU A 3 44.92 -12.45 2.14
C GLU A 3 43.79 -11.53 2.54
N ASN A 4 43.27 -10.77 1.58
CA ASN A 4 42.10 -9.90 1.77
C ASN A 4 40.88 -10.80 2.04
N ASN A 5 40.65 -11.09 3.30
CA ASN A 5 39.48 -11.89 3.70
C ASN A 5 38.26 -10.98 3.93
N PHE A 6 37.63 -10.56 2.83
CA PHE A 6 36.43 -9.75 2.85
C PHE A 6 35.27 -10.40 3.62
N ILE A 7 35.23 -11.75 3.63
CA ILE A 7 34.19 -12.50 4.36
C ILE A 7 34.35 -12.26 5.86
N ASN A 8 35.57 -12.35 6.42
CA ASN A 8 35.77 -12.10 7.84
C ASN A 8 35.41 -10.65 8.23
N SER A 9 35.76 -9.68 7.38
CA SER A 9 35.35 -8.28 7.61
C SER A 9 33.84 -8.12 7.60
N ALA A 10 33.13 -8.73 6.65
CA ALA A 10 31.68 -8.69 6.58
C ALA A 10 31.03 -9.34 7.80
N LEU A 11 31.49 -10.52 8.21
CA LEU A 11 30.99 -11.23 9.38
C LEU A 11 31.18 -10.42 10.67
N LYS A 12 32.35 -9.74 10.79
CA LYS A 12 32.62 -8.85 11.93
C LYS A 12 31.61 -7.69 12.00
N VAL A 13 31.32 -7.04 10.87
CA VAL A 13 30.31 -5.96 10.82
C VAL A 13 28.95 -6.48 11.26
N ILE A 14 28.48 -7.60 10.69
CA ILE A 14 27.19 -8.20 11.05
C ILE A 14 27.13 -8.54 12.53
N GLN A 15 28.22 -9.05 13.11
CA GLN A 15 28.29 -9.40 14.53
C GLN A 15 28.20 -8.16 15.44
N ILE A 16 28.91 -7.09 15.11
CA ILE A 16 28.92 -5.84 15.88
C ILE A 16 27.53 -5.18 15.82
N GLU A 17 26.98 -5.00 14.63
CA GLU A 17 25.67 -4.39 14.46
C GLU A 17 24.55 -5.25 15.06
N GLY A 18 24.63 -6.58 14.90
CA GLY A 18 23.69 -7.52 15.53
C GLY A 18 23.70 -7.42 17.06
N LYS A 19 24.89 -7.29 17.67
CA LYS A 19 24.99 -7.07 19.12
C LYS A 19 24.42 -5.73 19.55
N ALA A 20 24.69 -4.66 18.82
CA ALA A 20 24.11 -3.35 19.07
C ALA A 20 22.57 -3.38 19.00
N LEU A 21 22.04 -4.08 18.01
CA LEU A 21 20.60 -4.26 17.83
C LEU A 21 19.94 -5.04 18.96
N LEU A 22 20.55 -6.14 19.43
CA LEU A 22 20.04 -6.88 20.58
C LEU A 22 20.05 -6.00 21.84
N GLY A 23 21.09 -5.19 22.04
CA GLY A 23 21.17 -4.25 23.16
C GLY A 23 20.15 -3.11 23.11
N LEU A 24 19.50 -2.86 21.96
CA LEU A 24 18.42 -1.89 21.85
C LEU A 24 17.18 -2.31 22.65
N GLN A 25 16.92 -3.62 22.82
CA GLN A 25 15.76 -4.11 23.59
C GLN A 25 15.76 -3.58 25.03
N ASP A 26 16.92 -3.53 25.65
CA ASP A 26 17.09 -3.09 27.03
C ASP A 26 17.03 -1.54 27.17
N GLN A 27 16.97 -0.83 26.05
CA GLN A 27 16.91 0.65 25.98
C GLN A 27 15.52 1.17 25.61
N ILE A 28 14.57 0.28 25.31
CA ILE A 28 13.16 0.63 25.11
C ILE A 28 12.49 0.68 26.50
N GLU A 29 12.28 1.88 26.97
CA GLU A 29 11.74 2.16 28.32
C GLU A 29 10.38 2.88 28.22
N GLU A 30 9.83 3.32 29.38
CA GLU A 30 8.55 4.03 29.45
C GLU A 30 8.51 5.31 28.59
N THR A 31 9.64 5.97 28.39
CA THR A 31 9.78 7.12 27.49
C THR A 31 9.36 6.82 26.05
N PHE A 32 9.43 5.56 25.62
CA PHE A 32 8.92 5.14 24.32
C PHE A 32 7.39 5.17 24.27
N ASN A 33 6.71 4.74 25.35
CA ASN A 33 5.26 4.85 25.49
C ASN A 33 4.81 6.31 25.49
N ASP A 34 5.55 7.18 26.19
CA ASP A 34 5.28 8.61 26.22
C ASP A 34 5.42 9.21 24.82
N LEU A 35 6.47 8.86 24.08
CA LEU A 35 6.66 9.30 22.70
C LEU A 35 5.50 8.86 21.81
N CYS A 36 5.13 7.59 21.84
CA CYS A 36 4.01 7.05 21.05
C CYS A 36 2.70 7.78 21.39
N SER A 37 2.41 7.99 22.67
CA SER A 37 1.19 8.65 23.15
C SER A 37 1.12 10.10 22.69
N ASN A 38 2.22 10.84 22.76
CA ASN A 38 2.30 12.21 22.29
C ASN A 38 2.15 12.32 20.77
N ILE A 39 2.76 11.40 20.01
CA ILE A 39 2.59 11.34 18.54
C ILE A 39 1.12 11.04 18.19
N LEU A 40 0.46 10.13 18.88
CA LEU A 40 -0.96 9.83 18.66
C LEU A 40 -1.88 11.02 18.97
N ALA A 41 -1.52 11.82 19.98
CA ALA A 41 -2.25 13.02 20.36
C ALA A 41 -2.02 14.21 19.40
N THR A 42 -0.97 14.17 18.60
CA THR A 42 -0.61 15.22 17.64
C THR A 42 -1.71 15.40 16.60
N LYS A 43 -2.16 16.65 16.40
CA LYS A 43 -3.24 16.99 15.44
C LYS A 43 -2.76 17.23 14.02
N GLY A 44 -1.48 17.47 13.85
CA GLY A 44 -0.79 17.67 12.57
C GLY A 44 0.00 16.43 12.14
N LYS A 45 1.18 16.67 11.61
CA LYS A 45 2.10 15.66 11.09
C LYS A 45 3.28 15.46 12.04
N LEU A 46 3.93 14.32 11.93
CA LEU A 46 5.24 14.08 12.54
C LEU A 46 6.34 14.41 11.53
N ILE A 47 7.08 15.45 11.79
CA ILE A 47 8.18 15.91 10.94
C ILE A 47 9.49 15.32 11.45
N LEU A 48 10.23 14.66 10.58
CA LEU A 48 11.54 14.10 10.92
C LEU A 48 12.66 15.00 10.41
N MET A 49 13.70 15.17 11.24
CA MET A 49 14.88 15.95 10.90
C MET A 49 16.16 15.20 11.26
N GLY A 50 17.20 15.42 10.49
CA GLY A 50 18.54 14.87 10.72
C GLY A 50 19.50 15.27 9.62
N ILE A 51 20.81 15.17 9.88
CA ILE A 51 21.86 15.50 8.90
C ILE A 51 22.71 14.28 8.59
N GLY A 52 23.21 14.21 7.37
CA GLY A 52 24.09 13.14 6.91
C GLY A 52 23.41 11.76 7.02
N LYS A 53 24.07 10.79 7.63
CA LYS A 53 23.53 9.44 7.78
C LYS A 53 22.24 9.42 8.64
N SER A 54 22.20 10.20 9.73
CA SER A 54 20.97 10.36 10.53
C SER A 54 19.83 10.96 9.70
N GLY A 55 20.11 11.87 8.78
CA GLY A 55 19.11 12.43 7.86
C GLY A 55 18.54 11.37 6.90
N HIS A 56 19.37 10.50 6.32
CA HIS A 56 18.90 9.40 5.48
C HIS A 56 18.03 8.41 6.25
N ILE A 57 18.38 8.12 7.50
CA ILE A 57 17.57 7.28 8.38
C ILE A 57 16.25 7.97 8.72
N ALA A 58 16.26 9.25 9.08
CA ALA A 58 15.05 10.03 9.35
C ALA A 58 14.11 10.06 8.13
N GLN A 59 14.64 10.21 6.93
CA GLN A 59 13.87 10.17 5.70
C GLN A 59 13.19 8.80 5.48
N LYS A 60 13.93 7.68 5.72
CA LYS A 60 13.36 6.33 5.64
C LYS A 60 12.26 6.13 6.68
N ILE A 61 12.47 6.55 7.92
CA ILE A 61 11.49 6.42 9.00
C ILE A 61 10.22 7.22 8.66
N SER A 62 10.36 8.45 8.17
CA SER A 62 9.20 9.27 7.79
C SER A 62 8.37 8.62 6.68
N ALA A 63 9.03 8.01 5.68
CA ALA A 63 8.36 7.26 4.62
C ALA A 63 7.61 6.04 5.17
N THR A 64 8.22 5.29 6.10
CA THR A 64 7.57 4.15 6.77
C THR A 64 6.35 4.61 7.57
N LEU A 65 6.46 5.66 8.39
CA LEU A 65 5.35 6.24 9.15
C LEU A 65 4.18 6.65 8.25
N SER A 66 4.47 7.37 7.16
CA SER A 66 3.43 7.78 6.20
C SER A 66 2.72 6.60 5.57
N SER A 67 3.44 5.55 5.23
CA SER A 67 2.87 4.34 4.62
C SER A 67 2.10 3.46 5.60
N THR A 68 2.31 3.66 6.90
CA THR A 68 1.68 2.90 7.99
C THR A 68 0.65 3.71 8.80
N GLY A 69 0.16 4.83 8.24
CA GLY A 69 -0.98 5.57 8.79
C GLY A 69 -0.64 6.70 9.75
N THR A 70 0.64 7.04 9.93
CA THR A 70 1.06 8.24 10.66
C THR A 70 1.52 9.30 9.65
N PRO A 71 0.78 10.39 9.42
CA PRO A 71 1.19 11.43 8.48
C PRO A 71 2.55 12.02 8.86
N SER A 72 3.53 11.84 7.98
CA SER A 72 4.92 12.22 8.25
C SER A 72 5.65 12.67 6.98
N PHE A 73 6.63 13.54 7.13
CA PHE A 73 7.58 13.89 6.08
C PHE A 73 8.92 14.32 6.69
N PHE A 74 9.95 14.34 5.87
CA PHE A 74 11.30 14.74 6.26
C PHE A 74 11.59 16.16 5.82
N ILE A 75 12.18 16.98 6.70
CA ILE A 75 12.75 18.29 6.38
C ILE A 75 14.25 18.26 6.69
N HIS A 76 15.06 18.62 5.72
CA HIS A 76 16.50 18.75 5.96
C HIS A 76 16.77 20.05 6.78
N PRO A 77 17.52 19.99 7.89
CA PRO A 77 17.76 21.16 8.73
C PRO A 77 18.34 22.38 8.01
N THR A 78 19.20 22.18 7.03
CA THR A 78 19.75 23.28 6.22
C THR A 78 18.66 23.96 5.38
N GLU A 79 17.77 23.19 4.74
CA GLU A 79 16.66 23.75 3.97
C GLU A 79 15.66 24.47 4.89
N ALA A 80 15.44 23.90 6.09
CA ALA A 80 14.65 24.58 7.13
C ALA A 80 15.20 25.98 7.45
N ALA A 81 16.53 26.12 7.58
CA ALA A 81 17.18 27.43 7.81
C ALA A 81 16.95 28.40 6.66
N HIS A 82 16.69 27.95 5.44
CA HIS A 82 16.52 28.74 4.23
C HIS A 82 15.08 28.90 3.75
N GLY A 83 14.07 28.49 4.57
CA GLY A 83 12.67 28.80 4.27
C GLY A 83 11.69 27.66 4.56
N ASP A 84 12.13 26.40 4.56
CA ASP A 84 11.24 25.25 4.75
C ASP A 84 10.64 25.17 6.16
N LEU A 85 11.08 26.01 7.11
CA LEU A 85 10.35 26.23 8.36
C LEU A 85 8.90 26.65 8.14
N GLY A 86 8.58 27.27 7.00
CA GLY A 86 7.21 27.60 6.61
C GLY A 86 6.30 26.39 6.36
N MET A 87 6.85 25.18 6.25
CA MET A 87 6.09 23.93 6.13
C MET A 87 5.59 23.39 7.48
N ILE A 88 6.04 23.97 8.61
CA ILE A 88 5.78 23.51 9.96
C ILE A 88 4.67 24.35 10.59
N ASP A 89 3.66 23.68 11.15
CA ASP A 89 2.53 24.31 11.87
C ASP A 89 2.59 23.97 13.37
N LYS A 90 1.95 24.79 14.20
CA LYS A 90 1.78 24.57 15.64
C LYS A 90 1.04 23.25 16.00
N LYS A 91 0.43 22.60 15.05
CA LYS A 91 -0.20 21.30 15.24
C LYS A 91 0.74 20.13 14.98
N ASP A 92 1.91 20.40 14.38
CA ASP A 92 2.88 19.38 14.03
C ASP A 92 3.82 19.09 15.21
N ALA A 93 4.30 17.87 15.27
CA ALA A 93 5.40 17.44 16.13
C ALA A 93 6.67 17.23 15.29
N ILE A 94 7.81 17.42 15.91
CA ILE A 94 9.12 17.20 15.25
C ILE A 94 9.84 16.09 16.01
N LEU A 95 10.44 15.13 15.30
CA LEU A 95 11.39 14.16 15.84
C LEU A 95 12.77 14.42 15.20
N ILE A 96 13.72 14.85 16.02
CA ILE A 96 15.08 15.18 15.59
C ILE A 96 15.99 14.00 15.88
N LEU A 97 16.68 13.48 14.84
CA LEU A 97 17.68 12.42 14.93
C LEU A 97 19.08 13.04 14.89
N SER A 98 19.84 12.90 15.97
CA SER A 98 21.23 13.33 16.03
C SER A 98 22.01 12.44 16.98
N ASN A 99 22.91 11.59 16.47
CA ASN A 99 23.64 10.65 17.31
C ASN A 99 24.40 11.38 18.45
N SER A 100 25.21 12.39 18.13
CA SER A 100 25.93 13.17 19.16
C SER A 100 25.01 14.10 19.98
N GLY A 101 23.90 14.54 19.40
CA GLY A 101 23.05 15.59 19.96
C GLY A 101 23.66 16.99 19.93
N GLU A 102 24.79 17.16 19.18
CA GLU A 102 25.55 18.42 19.08
C GLU A 102 25.72 18.88 17.62
N THR A 103 24.83 18.49 16.74
CA THR A 103 24.86 18.89 15.32
C THR A 103 24.57 20.38 15.20
N LYS A 104 25.56 21.16 14.77
CA LYS A 104 25.52 22.63 14.77
C LYS A 104 24.35 23.20 13.98
N GLU A 105 24.13 22.71 12.77
CA GLU A 105 23.08 23.17 11.86
C GLU A 105 21.67 22.95 12.44
N ILE A 106 21.51 21.93 13.26
CA ILE A 106 20.24 21.69 13.98
C ILE A 106 20.14 22.67 15.16
N ILE A 107 21.23 22.83 15.94
CA ILE A 107 21.26 23.72 17.11
C ILE A 107 20.93 25.17 16.70
N GLU A 108 21.44 25.64 15.58
CA GLU A 108 21.19 27.00 15.07
C GLU A 108 19.71 27.28 14.78
N ILE A 109 18.95 26.27 14.37
CA ILE A 109 17.51 26.43 14.07
C ILE A 109 16.58 26.08 15.23
N LEU A 110 17.08 25.48 16.34
CA LEU A 110 16.24 25.09 17.50
C LEU A 110 15.36 26.22 18.03
N PRO A 111 15.83 27.48 18.17
CA PRO A 111 14.95 28.56 18.63
C PRO A 111 13.79 28.84 17.67
N ALA A 112 13.97 28.63 16.39
CA ALA A 112 12.93 28.80 15.38
C ALA A 112 11.95 27.60 15.42
N LEU A 113 12.45 26.37 15.52
CA LEU A 113 11.63 25.17 15.66
C LEU A 113 10.69 25.27 16.88
N LYS A 114 11.18 25.71 18.04
CA LYS A 114 10.36 25.94 19.23
C LYS A 114 9.21 26.95 19.03
N ARG A 115 9.37 27.88 18.10
CA ARG A 115 8.34 28.87 17.79
C ARG A 115 7.28 28.35 16.81
N CYS A 116 7.65 27.49 15.86
CA CYS A 116 6.74 27.05 14.79
C CYS A 116 6.10 25.68 15.09
N ALA A 117 6.77 24.76 15.77
CA ALA A 117 6.21 23.43 16.09
C ALA A 117 5.31 23.43 17.33
N GLY A 118 4.47 22.37 17.43
CA GLY A 118 3.67 22.07 18.63
C GLY A 118 4.51 21.39 19.70
N SER A 119 5.24 20.34 19.32
CA SER A 119 6.11 19.57 20.22
C SER A 119 7.42 19.19 19.52
N ILE A 120 8.48 19.03 20.29
CA ILE A 120 9.79 18.58 19.81
C ILE A 120 10.21 17.35 20.60
N PHE A 121 10.50 16.27 19.88
CA PHE A 121 11.06 15.04 20.39
C PHE A 121 12.45 14.83 19.81
N THR A 122 13.31 14.14 20.54
CA THR A 122 14.69 13.91 20.11
C THR A 122 15.11 12.45 20.27
N LEU A 123 15.96 12.00 19.38
CA LEU A 123 16.61 10.70 19.42
C LEU A 123 18.12 10.92 19.37
N THR A 124 18.81 10.65 20.48
CA THR A 124 20.25 10.92 20.64
C THR A 124 20.94 9.74 21.33
N ASN A 125 22.28 9.75 21.38
CA ASN A 125 23.04 8.83 22.23
C ASN A 125 23.46 9.48 23.58
N ASN A 126 23.22 10.77 23.75
CA ASN A 126 23.65 11.54 24.92
C ASN A 126 22.51 12.39 25.49
N ALA A 127 21.99 12.04 26.66
CA ALA A 127 20.94 12.76 27.34
C ALA A 127 21.32 14.20 27.72
N ASP A 128 22.62 14.46 27.91
CA ASP A 128 23.14 15.76 28.31
C ASP A 128 23.41 16.72 27.16
N SER A 129 23.23 16.27 25.91
CA SER A 129 23.48 17.09 24.74
C SER A 129 22.49 18.24 24.59
N THR A 130 22.89 19.25 23.83
CA THR A 130 22.10 20.46 23.55
C THR A 130 20.76 20.12 22.90
N ILE A 131 20.75 19.20 21.93
CA ILE A 131 19.54 18.79 21.23
C ILE A 131 18.64 18.00 22.18
N ALA A 132 19.20 17.06 22.97
CA ALA A 132 18.44 16.26 23.93
C ALA A 132 17.67 17.14 24.94
N LYS A 133 18.34 18.13 25.52
CA LYS A 133 17.75 19.08 26.48
C LYS A 133 16.69 20.01 25.87
N THR A 134 16.58 20.04 24.57
CA THR A 134 15.59 20.86 23.86
C THR A 134 14.26 20.16 23.69
N GLY A 135 14.27 18.83 23.60
CA GLY A 135 13.08 18.00 23.41
C GLY A 135 12.23 17.90 24.66
N GLU A 136 10.90 17.85 24.48
CA GLU A 136 9.95 17.51 25.55
C GLU A 136 10.11 16.06 25.97
N ILE A 137 10.42 15.19 25.01
CA ILE A 137 10.80 13.79 25.20
C ILE A 137 12.12 13.55 24.46
N ASN A 138 13.10 13.05 25.18
CA ASN A 138 14.37 12.63 24.59
C ASN A 138 14.53 11.11 24.74
N ILE A 139 14.58 10.42 23.62
CA ILE A 139 14.93 9.00 23.56
C ILE A 139 16.45 8.88 23.49
N VAL A 140 17.01 8.13 24.40
CA VAL A 140 18.46 7.88 24.41
C VAL A 140 18.72 6.45 23.98
N ILE A 141 19.35 6.28 22.81
CA ILE A 141 19.80 4.97 22.32
C ILE A 141 21.30 5.00 22.07
N LYS A 142 22.01 4.01 22.59
CA LYS A 142 23.47 3.92 22.52
C LYS A 142 23.90 2.67 21.78
N SER A 143 24.80 2.83 20.83
CA SER A 143 25.64 1.74 20.34
C SER A 143 26.95 1.73 21.13
N ASN A 144 27.43 0.55 21.49
CA ASN A 144 28.71 0.44 22.23
C ASN A 144 29.92 0.76 21.36
N GLU A 145 29.83 0.45 20.06
CA GLU A 145 30.89 0.66 19.07
C GLU A 145 30.30 0.77 17.68
N GLU A 146 30.99 1.46 16.80
CA GLU A 146 30.70 1.40 15.36
C GLU A 146 31.43 0.19 14.73
N ALA A 147 30.84 -0.41 13.69
CA ALA A 147 31.49 -1.52 12.98
C ALA A 147 32.64 -1.04 12.07
N CYS A 148 32.75 0.26 11.85
CA CYS A 148 33.85 0.88 11.12
C CYS A 148 35.16 0.75 11.91
N PRO A 149 36.23 0.18 11.33
CA PRO A 149 37.52 0.03 12.04
C PRO A 149 38.16 1.33 12.46
N LEU A 150 37.76 2.45 11.88
CA LEU A 150 38.25 3.79 12.21
C LEU A 150 37.34 4.50 13.21
N ASP A 151 36.22 3.90 13.60
CA ASP A 151 35.19 4.52 14.46
C ASP A 151 34.64 5.86 13.93
N LEU A 152 34.72 6.08 12.62
CA LEU A 152 34.31 7.33 11.98
C LEU A 152 33.02 7.24 11.18
N ALA A 153 32.78 6.09 10.54
CA ALA A 153 31.59 5.89 9.73
C ALA A 153 30.43 5.38 10.59
N PRO A 154 29.28 6.08 10.67
CA PRO A 154 28.09 5.58 11.36
C PRO A 154 27.60 4.29 10.72
N THR A 155 27.50 3.24 11.50
CA THR A 155 27.04 1.89 11.13
C THR A 155 26.06 1.37 12.19
N SER A 156 26.56 0.90 13.35
CA SER A 156 25.71 0.44 14.46
C SER A 156 24.72 1.51 14.91
N SER A 157 25.17 2.73 15.07
CA SER A 157 24.30 3.85 15.49
C SER A 157 23.15 4.11 14.50
N THR A 158 23.41 4.02 13.21
CA THR A 158 22.37 4.18 12.18
C THR A 158 21.46 2.98 12.09
N THR A 159 21.96 1.77 12.28
CA THR A 159 21.17 0.53 12.28
C THR A 159 20.19 0.51 13.46
N ILE A 160 20.64 0.83 14.68
CA ILE A 160 19.72 0.88 15.83
C ILE A 160 18.68 2.02 15.70
N ALA A 161 19.06 3.17 15.17
CA ALA A 161 18.12 4.27 14.92
C ALA A 161 17.07 3.90 13.87
N LEU A 162 17.43 3.14 12.83
CA LEU A 162 16.51 2.63 11.83
C LEU A 162 15.49 1.67 12.45
N VAL A 163 15.96 0.68 13.22
CA VAL A 163 15.08 -0.31 13.85
C VAL A 163 14.20 0.32 14.93
N PHE A 164 14.71 1.31 15.68
CA PHE A 164 13.88 2.13 16.58
C PHE A 164 12.73 2.80 15.82
N GLY A 165 13.03 3.40 14.67
CA GLY A 165 12.00 4.03 13.83
C GLY A 165 10.97 3.05 13.28
N ASP A 166 11.38 1.83 12.93
CA ASP A 166 10.46 0.78 12.50
C ASP A 166 9.59 0.29 13.67
N ALA A 167 10.17 0.12 14.86
CA ALA A 167 9.41 -0.19 16.07
C ALA A 167 8.37 0.90 16.39
N LEU A 168 8.75 2.17 16.27
CA LEU A 168 7.84 3.30 16.43
C LEU A 168 6.68 3.24 15.42
N ALA A 169 6.99 3.04 14.15
CA ALA A 169 5.98 3.01 13.10
C ALA A 169 4.99 1.84 13.28
N VAL A 170 5.48 0.65 13.64
CA VAL A 170 4.65 -0.54 13.86
C VAL A 170 3.80 -0.38 15.13
N SER A 171 4.37 0.12 16.23
CA SER A 171 3.60 0.38 17.47
C SER A 171 2.45 1.36 17.24
N LEU A 172 2.69 2.44 16.49
CA LEU A 172 1.65 3.40 16.13
C LEU A 172 0.59 2.80 15.20
N LEU A 173 1.00 1.98 14.23
CA LEU A 173 0.13 1.26 13.31
C LEU A 173 -0.83 0.34 14.09
N GLU A 174 -0.30 -0.48 15.00
CA GLU A 174 -1.10 -1.40 15.83
C GLU A 174 -2.10 -0.65 16.70
N HIS A 175 -1.65 0.42 17.36
CA HIS A 175 -2.52 1.23 18.22
C HIS A 175 -3.62 1.96 17.45
N ARG A 176 -3.39 2.36 16.20
CA ARG A 176 -4.40 2.96 15.31
C ARG A 176 -5.37 1.94 14.74
N GLY A 177 -5.12 0.64 14.86
CA GLY A 177 -5.90 -0.42 14.20
C GLY A 177 -5.81 -0.33 12.67
N PHE A 178 -4.65 0.06 12.14
CA PHE A 178 -4.42 0.24 10.71
C PHE A 178 -4.57 -1.09 9.97
N THR A 179 -5.42 -1.09 8.94
CA THR A 179 -5.82 -2.30 8.22
C THR A 179 -5.07 -2.49 6.91
N LYS A 180 -5.25 -3.67 6.28
CA LYS A 180 -4.77 -3.91 4.91
C LYS A 180 -5.42 -2.96 3.90
N ASP A 181 -6.66 -2.58 4.11
CA ASP A 181 -7.39 -1.64 3.25
C ASP A 181 -6.82 -0.22 3.35
N ASP A 182 -6.40 0.20 4.55
CA ASP A 182 -5.71 1.48 4.74
C ASP A 182 -4.33 1.47 4.09
N PHE A 183 -3.61 0.34 4.17
CA PHE A 183 -2.33 0.18 3.48
C PHE A 183 -2.48 0.27 1.95
N ALA A 184 -3.53 -0.34 1.39
CA ALA A 184 -3.82 -0.29 -0.03
C ALA A 184 -4.08 1.14 -0.54
N LYS A 185 -4.79 1.96 0.25
CA LYS A 185 -5.01 3.39 -0.07
C LYS A 185 -3.69 4.16 -0.19
N SER A 186 -2.71 3.81 0.63
CA SER A 186 -1.36 4.40 0.60
C SER A 186 -0.47 3.86 -0.53
N HIS A 187 -0.81 2.69 -1.10
CA HIS A 187 -0.02 1.99 -2.13
C HIS A 187 -0.85 1.57 -3.35
N PRO A 188 -1.55 2.50 -4.03
CA PRO A 188 -2.52 2.16 -5.08
C PRO A 188 -1.90 1.43 -6.28
N ALA A 189 -0.63 1.66 -6.57
CA ALA A 189 0.08 1.03 -7.70
C ALA A 189 0.66 -0.36 -7.38
N GLY A 190 0.72 -0.78 -6.11
CA GLY A 190 1.19 -2.10 -5.71
C GLY A 190 0.15 -3.20 -5.99
N GLN A 191 0.58 -4.46 -6.07
CA GLN A 191 -0.34 -5.59 -6.26
C GLN A 191 -1.48 -5.62 -5.24
N LEU A 192 -1.17 -5.37 -3.96
CA LEU A 192 -2.18 -5.31 -2.91
C LEU A 192 -3.12 -4.12 -3.11
N GLY A 193 -2.58 -2.94 -3.49
CA GLY A 193 -3.38 -1.75 -3.78
C GLY A 193 -4.35 -1.99 -4.92
N LYS A 194 -3.90 -2.53 -6.05
CA LYS A 194 -4.76 -2.89 -7.18
C LYS A 194 -5.90 -3.82 -6.77
N LYS A 195 -5.62 -4.88 -6.00
CA LYS A 195 -6.65 -5.83 -5.52
C LYS A 195 -7.74 -5.17 -4.68
N LEU A 196 -7.38 -4.18 -3.87
CA LEU A 196 -8.28 -3.55 -2.90
C LEU A 196 -8.88 -2.23 -3.38
N THR A 197 -8.49 -1.72 -4.55
CA THR A 197 -9.01 -0.44 -5.08
C THR A 197 -9.63 -0.55 -6.46
N THR A 198 -9.31 -1.56 -7.27
CA THR A 198 -9.87 -1.71 -8.62
C THR A 198 -11.31 -2.19 -8.54
N LEU A 199 -12.20 -1.42 -9.14
CA LEU A 199 -13.63 -1.77 -9.24
C LEU A 199 -13.90 -2.55 -10.51
N VAL A 200 -14.98 -3.31 -10.52
CA VAL A 200 -15.44 -4.06 -11.70
C VAL A 200 -15.60 -3.15 -12.91
N LYS A 201 -16.18 -1.96 -12.75
CA LYS A 201 -16.38 -0.97 -13.84
C LYS A 201 -15.08 -0.52 -14.51
N ASP A 202 -13.94 -0.57 -13.81
CA ASP A 202 -12.66 -0.10 -14.33
C ASP A 202 -12.05 -1.07 -15.36
N ILE A 203 -12.50 -2.34 -15.36
CA ILE A 203 -11.96 -3.42 -16.20
C ILE A 203 -13.03 -4.22 -16.97
N ALA A 204 -14.30 -4.01 -16.66
CA ALA A 204 -15.41 -4.70 -17.33
C ALA A 204 -15.56 -4.28 -18.79
N ILE A 205 -16.08 -5.18 -19.59
CA ILE A 205 -16.44 -4.93 -20.99
C ILE A 205 -17.91 -4.50 -21.03
N ILE A 206 -18.16 -3.26 -21.41
CA ILE A 206 -19.49 -2.63 -21.40
C ILE A 206 -19.85 -2.04 -22.77
N GLY A 207 -21.15 -1.71 -22.91
CA GLY A 207 -21.68 -1.05 -24.12
C GLY A 207 -21.51 -1.88 -25.39
N ASP A 208 -21.16 -1.23 -26.50
CA ASP A 208 -21.01 -1.88 -27.81
C ASP A 208 -19.90 -2.94 -27.88
N SER A 209 -18.98 -2.93 -26.92
CA SER A 209 -17.94 -3.96 -26.81
C SER A 209 -18.45 -5.23 -26.13
N ALA A 210 -19.54 -5.18 -25.40
CA ALA A 210 -20.15 -6.35 -24.77
C ALA A 210 -20.90 -7.21 -25.81
N PRO A 211 -20.87 -8.54 -25.68
CA PRO A 211 -21.50 -9.47 -26.62
C PRO A 211 -23.01 -9.58 -26.35
N ILE A 212 -23.79 -8.57 -26.73
CA ILE A 212 -25.22 -8.49 -26.46
C ILE A 212 -26.03 -8.80 -27.73
N VAL A 213 -26.97 -9.73 -27.64
CA VAL A 213 -27.88 -10.11 -28.71
C VAL A 213 -29.35 -10.01 -28.25
N SER A 214 -30.27 -9.76 -29.21
CA SER A 214 -31.70 -9.82 -28.93
C SER A 214 -32.15 -11.25 -28.63
N LYS A 215 -33.12 -11.44 -27.74
CA LYS A 215 -33.75 -12.75 -27.48
C LYS A 215 -34.35 -13.40 -28.73
N ASP A 216 -34.75 -12.57 -29.69
CA ASP A 216 -35.37 -12.99 -30.93
C ASP A 216 -34.35 -13.29 -32.04
N ALA A 217 -33.06 -13.01 -31.80
CA ALA A 217 -31.98 -13.33 -32.75
C ALA A 217 -31.86 -14.85 -32.92
N MET A 218 -31.50 -15.26 -34.11
CA MET A 218 -31.25 -16.69 -34.39
C MET A 218 -29.94 -17.13 -33.76
N LEU A 219 -29.86 -18.38 -33.36
CA LEU A 219 -28.69 -18.92 -32.67
C LEU A 219 -27.41 -18.74 -33.52
N LYS A 220 -27.50 -18.83 -34.87
CA LYS A 220 -26.37 -18.54 -35.76
C LYS A 220 -25.80 -17.12 -35.57
N ASP A 221 -26.67 -16.10 -35.38
CA ASP A 221 -26.27 -14.71 -35.25
C ASP A 221 -25.56 -14.47 -33.91
N ALA A 222 -26.05 -15.14 -32.88
CA ALA A 222 -25.41 -15.16 -31.58
C ALA A 222 -24.02 -15.83 -31.58
N LEU A 223 -23.85 -16.88 -32.36
CA LEU A 223 -22.56 -17.56 -32.52
C LEU A 223 -21.54 -16.68 -33.26
N ILE A 224 -22.00 -15.87 -34.22
CA ILE A 224 -21.16 -14.87 -34.88
C ILE A 224 -20.69 -13.84 -33.88
N GLU A 225 -21.60 -13.27 -33.07
CA GLU A 225 -21.27 -12.28 -32.03
C GLU A 225 -20.27 -12.84 -30.99
N ILE A 226 -20.47 -14.08 -30.52
CA ILE A 226 -19.53 -14.77 -29.63
C ILE A 226 -18.14 -14.91 -30.26
N THR A 227 -18.09 -15.25 -31.54
CA THR A 227 -16.84 -15.47 -32.25
C THR A 227 -16.09 -14.14 -32.47
N ASP A 228 -16.81 -13.11 -32.88
CA ASP A 228 -16.24 -11.78 -33.19
C ASP A 228 -15.71 -11.10 -31.91
N LYS A 229 -16.47 -11.18 -30.82
CA LYS A 229 -16.09 -10.60 -29.53
C LYS A 229 -15.11 -11.46 -28.71
N LYS A 230 -14.98 -12.75 -29.01
CA LYS A 230 -14.00 -13.71 -28.42
C LYS A 230 -14.16 -13.94 -26.91
N PHE A 231 -15.35 -13.78 -26.35
CA PHE A 231 -15.58 -13.99 -24.92
C PHE A 231 -16.18 -15.35 -24.56
N GLY A 232 -16.57 -16.17 -25.54
CA GLY A 232 -17.19 -17.48 -25.33
C GLY A 232 -18.58 -17.42 -24.70
N ILE A 233 -19.21 -16.24 -24.71
CA ILE A 233 -20.53 -15.97 -24.13
C ILE A 233 -21.25 -14.90 -24.93
N ALA A 234 -22.59 -14.97 -25.00
CA ALA A 234 -23.46 -13.88 -25.39
C ALA A 234 -24.45 -13.57 -24.27
N LEU A 235 -24.71 -12.28 -24.07
CA LEU A 235 -25.76 -11.77 -23.19
C LEU A 235 -27.05 -11.63 -24.02
N VAL A 236 -28.14 -12.19 -23.51
CA VAL A 236 -29.44 -12.18 -24.21
C VAL A 236 -30.32 -11.09 -23.61
N SER A 237 -30.74 -10.13 -24.46
CA SER A 237 -31.54 -8.97 -24.07
C SER A 237 -32.97 -9.04 -24.63
N ASP A 238 -33.94 -8.55 -23.85
CA ASP A 238 -35.31 -8.27 -24.34
C ASP A 238 -35.48 -6.82 -24.86
N GLY A 239 -34.37 -6.09 -25.00
CA GLY A 239 -34.34 -4.68 -25.41
C GLY A 239 -34.37 -3.69 -24.23
N LYS A 240 -34.63 -4.15 -23.00
CA LYS A 240 -34.62 -3.36 -21.78
C LYS A 240 -33.59 -3.86 -20.75
N LYS A 241 -33.44 -5.15 -20.66
CA LYS A 241 -32.55 -5.80 -19.68
C LYS A 241 -31.96 -7.10 -20.25
N ILE A 242 -30.87 -7.56 -19.65
CA ILE A 242 -30.33 -8.89 -19.91
C ILE A 242 -31.22 -9.89 -19.16
N ILE A 243 -31.76 -10.85 -19.89
CA ILE A 243 -32.68 -11.87 -19.40
C ILE A 243 -32.06 -13.27 -19.39
N GLY A 244 -30.88 -13.44 -19.98
CA GLY A 244 -30.20 -14.71 -20.02
C GLY A 244 -28.78 -14.59 -20.59
N ILE A 245 -28.07 -15.69 -20.56
CA ILE A 245 -26.76 -15.84 -21.19
C ILE A 245 -26.78 -17.08 -22.10
N PHE A 246 -25.88 -17.10 -23.07
CA PHE A 246 -25.63 -18.26 -23.90
C PHE A 246 -24.12 -18.50 -24.02
N THR A 247 -23.70 -19.71 -23.72
CA THR A 247 -22.28 -20.08 -23.64
C THR A 247 -21.98 -21.28 -24.56
N ASP A 248 -20.68 -21.62 -24.73
CA ASP A 248 -20.26 -22.86 -25.42
C ASP A 248 -20.89 -24.13 -24.80
N GLY A 249 -21.14 -24.13 -23.50
CA GLY A 249 -21.85 -25.23 -22.83
C GLY A 249 -23.33 -25.35 -23.29
N ASP A 250 -23.99 -24.21 -23.52
CA ASP A 250 -25.35 -24.17 -24.04
C ASP A 250 -25.37 -24.65 -25.49
N LEU A 251 -24.40 -24.24 -26.30
CA LEU A 251 -24.25 -24.71 -27.66
C LEU A 251 -24.12 -26.23 -27.74
N ARG A 252 -23.27 -26.84 -26.91
CA ARG A 252 -23.13 -28.30 -26.87
C ARG A 252 -24.42 -28.97 -26.49
N ARG A 253 -25.21 -28.40 -25.55
CA ARG A 253 -26.56 -28.93 -25.20
C ARG A 253 -27.53 -28.85 -26.39
N CYS A 254 -27.52 -27.73 -27.12
CA CYS A 254 -28.36 -27.61 -28.34
C CYS A 254 -28.02 -28.64 -29.39
N LEU A 255 -26.73 -28.89 -29.66
CA LEU A 255 -26.27 -29.89 -30.63
C LEU A 255 -26.68 -31.30 -30.19
N ASN A 256 -26.56 -31.65 -28.89
CA ASN A 256 -27.00 -32.95 -28.38
C ASN A 256 -28.53 -33.17 -28.48
N GLN A 257 -29.29 -32.06 -28.49
CA GLN A 257 -30.75 -32.09 -28.66
C GLN A 257 -31.20 -32.01 -30.13
N GLU A 258 -30.25 -32.06 -31.10
CA GLU A 258 -30.51 -31.99 -32.55
C GLU A 258 -31.27 -30.71 -32.96
N LYS A 259 -31.11 -29.59 -32.22
CA LYS A 259 -31.74 -28.30 -32.54
C LYS A 259 -31.13 -27.66 -33.77
N ASP A 260 -32.00 -27.16 -34.65
CA ASP A 260 -31.60 -26.44 -35.89
C ASP A 260 -31.05 -25.07 -35.54
N ILE A 261 -29.73 -24.90 -35.58
CA ILE A 261 -29.02 -23.64 -35.28
C ILE A 261 -29.51 -22.48 -36.15
N LEU A 262 -29.95 -22.75 -37.37
CA LEU A 262 -30.40 -21.71 -38.32
C LEU A 262 -31.81 -21.20 -38.02
N LYS A 263 -32.62 -21.97 -37.29
CA LYS A 263 -34.04 -21.67 -37.07
C LYS A 263 -34.42 -21.53 -35.59
N THR A 264 -33.47 -21.73 -34.65
CA THR A 264 -33.73 -21.65 -33.23
C THR A 264 -33.47 -20.23 -32.73
N PRO A 265 -34.46 -19.51 -32.17
CA PRO A 265 -34.23 -18.25 -31.48
C PRO A 265 -33.41 -18.48 -30.19
N ILE A 266 -32.44 -17.62 -29.92
CA ILE A 266 -31.55 -17.78 -28.76
C ILE A 266 -32.31 -17.72 -27.44
N GLY A 267 -33.36 -16.93 -27.33
CA GLY A 267 -34.20 -16.81 -26.12
C GLY A 267 -34.85 -18.13 -25.69
N SER A 268 -35.00 -19.12 -26.63
CA SER A 268 -35.56 -20.43 -26.31
C SER A 268 -34.54 -21.44 -25.77
N VAL A 269 -33.27 -21.10 -25.80
CA VAL A 269 -32.14 -22.01 -25.43
C VAL A 269 -31.12 -21.37 -24.48
N MET A 270 -31.32 -20.10 -24.12
CA MET A 270 -30.47 -19.37 -23.18
C MET A 270 -30.56 -19.98 -21.77
N THR A 271 -29.58 -19.71 -20.95
CA THR A 271 -29.61 -19.93 -19.51
C THR A 271 -30.07 -18.66 -18.82
N ASP A 272 -31.18 -18.73 -18.05
CA ASP A 272 -31.80 -17.62 -17.34
C ASP A 272 -31.26 -17.43 -15.90
N ASN A 273 -30.69 -18.49 -15.32
CA ASN A 273 -30.06 -18.43 -13.99
C ASN A 273 -28.54 -18.19 -14.12
N PHE A 274 -28.15 -16.94 -14.28
CA PHE A 274 -26.76 -16.52 -14.40
C PHE A 274 -26.28 -15.75 -13.18
N LYS A 275 -24.95 -15.69 -12.98
CA LYS A 275 -24.33 -14.95 -11.88
C LYS A 275 -24.02 -13.52 -12.31
N CYS A 276 -24.30 -12.59 -11.40
CA CYS A 276 -24.04 -11.16 -11.59
C CYS A 276 -23.08 -10.60 -10.54
N ILE A 277 -22.51 -9.46 -10.87
CA ILE A 277 -21.76 -8.63 -9.92
C ILE A 277 -22.10 -7.15 -10.18
N ALA A 278 -22.14 -6.34 -9.14
CA ALA A 278 -22.35 -4.90 -9.25
C ALA A 278 -21.12 -4.22 -9.88
N HIS A 279 -21.34 -3.20 -10.71
CA HIS A 279 -20.27 -2.48 -11.39
C HIS A 279 -19.32 -1.75 -10.44
N ASP A 280 -19.79 -1.37 -9.24
CA ASP A 280 -19.05 -0.70 -8.18
C ASP A 280 -18.46 -1.66 -7.13
N ALA A 281 -18.63 -2.98 -7.31
CA ALA A 281 -17.96 -3.99 -6.50
C ALA A 281 -16.46 -4.04 -6.80
N LEU A 282 -15.67 -4.57 -5.88
CA LEU A 282 -14.24 -4.79 -6.11
C LEU A 282 -14.02 -5.89 -7.17
N ALA A 283 -13.01 -5.70 -8.01
CA ALA A 283 -12.65 -6.69 -9.04
C ALA A 283 -12.19 -8.02 -8.42
N ILE A 284 -11.63 -8.01 -7.22
CA ILE A 284 -11.24 -9.23 -6.49
C ILE A 284 -12.47 -10.06 -6.09
N ASP A 285 -13.60 -9.44 -5.75
CA ASP A 285 -14.84 -10.14 -5.42
C ASP A 285 -15.37 -10.91 -6.64
N ALA A 286 -15.16 -10.35 -7.86
CA ALA A 286 -15.48 -11.07 -9.09
C ALA A 286 -14.68 -12.37 -9.23
N ALA A 287 -13.37 -12.32 -8.92
CA ALA A 287 -12.52 -13.51 -8.94
C ALA A 287 -13.01 -14.57 -7.96
N GLU A 288 -13.34 -14.18 -6.73
CA GLU A 288 -13.85 -15.10 -5.70
C GLU A 288 -15.19 -15.77 -6.11
N ILE A 289 -16.11 -14.97 -6.69
CA ILE A 289 -17.39 -15.51 -7.19
C ILE A 289 -17.14 -16.49 -8.35
N MET A 290 -16.23 -16.17 -9.26
CA MET A 290 -15.89 -17.04 -10.39
C MET A 290 -15.27 -18.35 -9.91
N GLU A 291 -14.31 -18.31 -8.99
CA GLU A 291 -13.65 -19.49 -8.42
C GLU A 291 -14.66 -20.39 -7.68
N LYS A 292 -15.46 -19.80 -6.79
CA LYS A 292 -16.46 -20.53 -6.00
C LYS A 292 -17.50 -21.26 -6.86
N ASN A 293 -17.91 -20.62 -7.97
CA ASN A 293 -18.94 -21.19 -8.87
C ASN A 293 -18.36 -21.97 -10.06
N LYS A 294 -17.02 -22.00 -10.20
CA LYS A 294 -16.28 -22.63 -11.32
C LYS A 294 -16.75 -22.09 -12.70
N ILE A 295 -16.88 -20.77 -12.77
CA ILE A 295 -17.25 -20.03 -13.97
C ILE A 295 -16.15 -19.01 -14.32
N PHE A 296 -16.07 -18.60 -15.58
CA PHE A 296 -15.03 -17.68 -16.09
C PHE A 296 -15.56 -16.31 -16.45
N THR A 297 -16.87 -16.08 -16.29
CA THR A 297 -17.51 -14.82 -16.67
C THR A 297 -18.66 -14.51 -15.72
N LEU A 298 -18.81 -13.24 -15.37
CA LEU A 298 -19.96 -12.68 -14.63
C LEU A 298 -20.62 -11.60 -15.47
N VAL A 299 -21.94 -11.48 -15.33
CA VAL A 299 -22.70 -10.36 -15.88
C VAL A 299 -22.53 -9.17 -14.94
N VAL A 300 -22.19 -8.01 -15.51
CA VAL A 300 -22.04 -6.76 -14.74
C VAL A 300 -23.36 -6.01 -14.75
N THR A 301 -23.82 -5.62 -13.55
CA THR A 301 -25.09 -4.87 -13.36
C THR A 301 -24.82 -3.43 -12.95
N GLN A 302 -25.64 -2.49 -13.47
CA GLN A 302 -25.66 -1.09 -13.06
C GLN A 302 -27.04 -0.75 -12.48
N PRO A 303 -27.13 0.21 -11.52
CA PRO A 303 -28.40 0.54 -10.85
C PRO A 303 -29.49 1.07 -11.79
N GLU A 304 -29.13 1.80 -12.85
CA GLU A 304 -30.04 2.45 -13.78
C GLU A 304 -30.23 1.67 -15.09
N GLU A 305 -29.33 0.78 -15.42
CA GLU A 305 -29.31 -0.04 -16.65
C GLU A 305 -29.21 -1.51 -16.26
N ASN A 306 -30.26 -2.26 -16.32
CA ASN A 306 -30.44 -3.65 -15.84
C ASN A 306 -29.43 -4.72 -16.29
N ALA A 307 -28.24 -4.42 -16.65
CA ALA A 307 -27.00 -5.11 -16.91
C ALA A 307 -26.32 -4.47 -18.13
N SER A 308 -25.06 -4.14 -17.99
CA SER A 308 -24.35 -3.33 -18.98
C SER A 308 -23.18 -4.04 -19.65
N GLY A 309 -22.80 -5.22 -19.19
CA GLY A 309 -21.66 -5.91 -19.76
C GLY A 309 -21.23 -7.17 -19.04
N ILE A 310 -19.98 -7.54 -19.23
CA ILE A 310 -19.36 -8.72 -18.64
C ILE A 310 -18.01 -8.37 -18.02
N ILE A 311 -17.60 -9.17 -17.06
CA ILE A 311 -16.23 -9.28 -16.59
C ILE A 311 -15.81 -10.74 -16.72
N THR A 312 -14.61 -10.99 -17.24
CA THR A 312 -14.08 -12.36 -17.41
C THR A 312 -12.81 -12.56 -16.59
N MET A 313 -12.43 -13.81 -16.37
CA MET A 313 -11.17 -14.18 -15.72
C MET A 313 -9.95 -13.58 -16.44
N HIS A 314 -10.05 -13.39 -17.77
CA HIS A 314 -8.97 -12.83 -18.57
C HIS A 314 -8.70 -11.35 -18.22
N GLN A 315 -9.75 -10.51 -18.08
CA GLN A 315 -9.57 -9.12 -17.64
C GLN A 315 -8.98 -9.04 -16.22
N LEU A 316 -9.36 -9.94 -15.32
CA LEU A 316 -8.79 -10.01 -13.97
C LEU A 316 -7.29 -10.32 -14.00
N LEU A 317 -6.86 -11.27 -14.86
CA LEU A 317 -5.44 -11.61 -15.06
C LEU A 317 -4.67 -10.45 -15.70
N GLU A 318 -5.17 -9.87 -16.81
CA GLU A 318 -4.51 -8.75 -17.51
C GLU A 318 -4.34 -7.52 -16.60
N SER A 319 -5.31 -7.28 -15.71
CA SER A 319 -5.27 -6.17 -14.75
C SER A 319 -4.36 -6.45 -13.54
N GLY A 320 -3.86 -7.66 -13.39
CA GLY A 320 -3.01 -8.08 -12.26
C GLY A 320 -3.78 -8.18 -10.94
N ILE A 321 -5.08 -8.48 -11.00
CA ILE A 321 -5.92 -8.72 -9.81
C ILE A 321 -5.68 -10.14 -9.25
N ILE A 322 -5.42 -11.07 -10.13
CA ILE A 322 -5.11 -12.48 -9.78
C ILE A 322 -3.86 -12.94 -10.50
#